data_fe199341c164af22ee963491c33a3c0d
#
_entry.id   fe199341c164af22ee963491c33a3c0d
#
_cell.length_a   1.000
_cell.length_b   1.000
_cell.length_c   1.000
_cell.angle_alpha   90.00
_cell.angle_beta   90.00
_cell.angle_gamma   90.00
#
_symmetry.space_group_name_H-M   'P 1'
#
loop_
_entity.id
_entity.type
_entity.pdbx_description
1 polymer ?
#
loop_
_entity_poly.entity_id
_entity_poly.type
_entity_poly.pdbx_seq_one_letter_code
_entity_poly.pdbx_strand_id
1 'polypeptide(L)'
;MDEEILVVYKKNFEEVHDRSLEEVRSVMDALVAERGVNVGYTARETVRRADFSGPDLVIVLGGDGTLTSIAHSVDDKTPVMGVNSHPRVGDEDGSYGFYMGSDPSNFADDVRAAIDGRAIVNVLPRLQAEIETTSGNVIRCDPALNDLLVANTHQYQPSKYRIQRGGIDSTQHSSGCLFSTFLGQGAW
;
A
#
# COMPACT_ATOMS: atom_id res chain seq x y z
N MET A 1 25.37 8.93 -5.27
CA MET A 1 24.83 7.76 -4.53
C MET A 1 23.96 7.07 -5.53
N ASP A 2 24.11 5.77 -5.65
CA ASP A 2 23.28 5.00 -6.55
C ASP A 2 21.87 4.92 -5.94
N GLU A 3 20.84 5.11 -6.75
CA GLU A 3 19.44 5.04 -6.27
C GLU A 3 19.11 3.62 -5.83
N GLU A 4 18.52 3.50 -4.64
CA GLU A 4 18.06 2.24 -4.07
C GLU A 4 16.58 2.05 -4.36
N ILE A 5 16.22 1.02 -5.11
CA ILE A 5 14.85 0.72 -5.50
C ILE A 5 14.42 -0.62 -4.91
N LEU A 6 13.29 -0.65 -4.23
CA LEU A 6 12.69 -1.88 -3.71
C LEU A 6 11.44 -2.24 -4.55
N VAL A 7 11.45 -3.41 -5.17
CA VAL A 7 10.28 -3.98 -5.86
C VAL A 7 9.59 -4.98 -4.93
N VAL A 8 8.37 -4.65 -4.49
CA VAL A 8 7.50 -5.55 -3.72
C VAL A 8 6.46 -6.13 -4.67
N TYR A 9 6.43 -7.45 -4.80
CA TYR A 9 5.53 -8.11 -5.74
C TYR A 9 4.56 -9.08 -5.06
N LYS A 10 3.38 -9.23 -5.65
CA LYS A 10 2.42 -10.26 -5.25
C LYS A 10 2.93 -11.61 -5.71
N LYS A 11 3.10 -12.54 -4.77
CA LYS A 11 3.41 -13.94 -5.08
C LYS A 11 2.10 -14.73 -5.04
N ASN A 12 1.67 -15.22 -6.18
CA ASN A 12 0.55 -16.15 -6.29
C ASN A 12 0.81 -17.15 -7.40
N PHE A 13 -0.11 -18.08 -7.61
CA PHE A 13 0.01 -19.16 -8.61
C PHE A 13 -0.61 -18.80 -9.97
N GLU A 14 -0.89 -17.53 -10.23
CA GLU A 14 -1.48 -17.05 -11.47
C GLU A 14 -0.37 -16.59 -12.43
N GLU A 15 -0.28 -17.21 -13.60
CA GLU A 15 0.74 -16.94 -14.63
C GLU A 15 0.81 -15.45 -15.04
N VAL A 16 -0.30 -14.72 -14.97
CA VAL A 16 -0.36 -13.30 -15.32
C VAL A 16 0.57 -12.46 -14.44
N HIS A 17 0.66 -12.78 -13.14
CA HIS A 17 1.53 -12.05 -12.23
C HIS A 17 3.00 -12.42 -12.43
N ASP A 18 3.30 -13.68 -12.75
CA ASP A 18 4.66 -14.13 -13.05
C ASP A 18 5.17 -13.45 -14.33
N ARG A 19 4.34 -13.38 -15.37
CA ARG A 19 4.67 -12.68 -16.63
C ARG A 19 4.93 -11.19 -16.38
N SER A 20 4.05 -10.52 -15.62
CA SER A 20 4.23 -9.11 -15.28
C SER A 20 5.50 -8.87 -14.48
N LEU A 21 5.89 -9.80 -13.61
CA LEU A 21 7.13 -9.72 -12.84
C LEU A 21 8.35 -9.88 -13.76
N GLU A 22 8.31 -10.78 -14.75
CA GLU A 22 9.38 -10.94 -15.73
C GLU A 22 9.55 -9.68 -16.60
N GLU A 23 8.45 -9.07 -17.04
CA GLU A 23 8.47 -7.81 -17.80
C GLU A 23 9.09 -6.67 -16.97
N VAL A 24 8.64 -6.50 -15.72
CA VAL A 24 9.21 -5.50 -14.78
C VAL A 24 10.69 -5.76 -14.56
N ARG A 25 11.11 -7.01 -14.31
CA ARG A 25 12.52 -7.37 -14.12
C ARG A 25 13.36 -7.01 -15.33
N SER A 26 12.90 -7.31 -16.54
CA SER A 26 13.63 -6.99 -17.77
C SER A 26 13.89 -5.49 -17.91
N VAL A 27 12.91 -4.65 -17.56
CA VAL A 27 13.06 -3.20 -17.58
C VAL A 27 14.03 -2.72 -16.49
N MET A 28 13.92 -3.27 -15.29
CA MET A 28 14.80 -2.90 -14.17
C MET A 28 16.25 -3.33 -14.43
N ASP A 29 16.48 -4.51 -15.00
CA ASP A 29 17.82 -4.99 -15.37
C ASP A 29 18.47 -4.07 -16.42
N ALA A 30 17.69 -3.57 -17.37
CA ALA A 30 18.16 -2.56 -18.32
C ALA A 30 18.53 -1.24 -17.60
N LEU A 31 17.74 -0.79 -16.62
CA LEU A 31 18.04 0.42 -15.85
C LEU A 31 19.28 0.26 -14.96
N VAL A 32 19.48 -0.92 -14.36
CA VAL A 32 20.73 -1.25 -13.64
C VAL A 32 21.94 -1.09 -14.56
N ALA A 33 21.85 -1.65 -15.77
CA ALA A 33 22.95 -1.58 -16.74
C ALA A 33 23.18 -0.16 -17.28
N GLU A 34 22.11 0.62 -17.46
CA GLU A 34 22.14 1.97 -18.05
C GLU A 34 22.55 3.04 -17.04
N ARG A 35 22.10 2.95 -15.78
CA ARG A 35 22.19 4.03 -14.77
C ARG A 35 22.88 3.65 -13.47
N GLY A 36 23.15 2.37 -13.24
CA GLY A 36 23.78 1.90 -12.02
C GLY A 36 22.88 1.92 -10.79
N VAL A 37 21.54 1.90 -10.98
CA VAL A 37 20.61 1.80 -9.85
C VAL A 37 20.70 0.45 -9.15
N ASN A 38 20.47 0.38 -7.86
CA ASN A 38 20.41 -0.86 -7.09
C ASN A 38 18.96 -1.30 -6.93
N VAL A 39 18.64 -2.55 -7.25
CA VAL A 39 17.26 -3.06 -7.22
C VAL A 39 17.14 -4.30 -6.36
N GLY A 40 16.38 -4.18 -5.27
CA GLY A 40 15.98 -5.30 -4.43
C GLY A 40 14.58 -5.82 -4.80
N TYR A 41 14.37 -7.13 -4.70
CA TYR A 41 13.07 -7.76 -4.92
C TYR A 41 12.63 -8.54 -3.69
N THR A 42 11.39 -8.34 -3.26
CA THR A 42 10.81 -9.10 -2.14
C THR A 42 9.35 -9.39 -2.39
N ALA A 43 8.91 -10.58 -1.99
CA ALA A 43 7.49 -10.91 -2.05
C ALA A 43 6.73 -10.18 -0.93
N ARG A 44 5.52 -9.69 -1.22
CA ARG A 44 4.65 -9.03 -0.25
C ARG A 44 4.49 -9.82 1.05
N GLU A 45 4.43 -11.13 0.98
CA GLU A 45 4.24 -12.04 2.10
C GLU A 45 5.45 -12.11 3.04
N THR A 46 6.62 -11.70 2.58
CA THR A 46 7.89 -11.77 3.32
C THR A 46 8.49 -10.41 3.62
N VAL A 47 8.01 -9.34 2.99
CA VAL A 47 8.51 -7.98 3.21
C VAL A 47 8.28 -7.54 4.67
N ARG A 48 9.26 -6.87 5.24
CA ARG A 48 9.24 -6.37 6.61
C ARG A 48 9.35 -4.85 6.62
N ARG A 49 8.91 -4.23 7.70
CA ARG A 49 9.05 -2.78 7.88
C ARG A 49 10.47 -2.26 7.67
N ALA A 50 11.47 -3.03 8.09
CA ALA A 50 12.87 -2.65 7.92
C ALA A 50 13.30 -2.54 6.45
N ASP A 51 12.66 -3.28 5.56
CA ASP A 51 12.98 -3.27 4.13
C ASP A 51 12.58 -1.95 3.44
N PHE A 52 11.69 -1.18 4.07
CA PHE A 52 11.26 0.16 3.60
C PHE A 52 12.13 1.29 4.14
N SER A 53 13.16 0.99 4.93
CA SER A 53 14.10 1.98 5.45
C SER A 53 15.32 2.03 4.54
N GLY A 54 15.37 3.01 3.66
CA GLY A 54 16.53 3.21 2.80
C GLY A 54 16.25 3.31 1.31
N PRO A 55 15.26 2.59 0.73
CA PRO A 55 14.93 2.78 -0.68
C PRO A 55 14.53 4.23 -1.00
N ASP A 56 15.03 4.72 -2.12
CA ASP A 56 14.63 6.02 -2.68
C ASP A 56 13.28 5.93 -3.40
N LEU A 57 12.92 4.71 -3.87
CA LEU A 57 11.64 4.41 -4.51
C LEU A 57 11.19 2.99 -4.16
N VAL A 58 9.92 2.84 -3.79
CA VAL A 58 9.27 1.53 -3.65
C VAL A 58 8.32 1.31 -4.82
N ILE A 59 8.53 0.23 -5.56
CA ILE A 59 7.64 -0.21 -6.64
C ILE A 59 6.79 -1.36 -6.12
N VAL A 60 5.46 -1.25 -6.25
CA VAL A 60 4.52 -2.28 -5.81
C VAL A 60 3.88 -2.91 -7.03
N LEU A 61 4.27 -4.14 -7.36
CA LEU A 61 3.71 -4.92 -8.46
C LEU A 61 2.59 -5.84 -7.95
N GLY A 62 1.37 -5.55 -8.34
CA GLY A 62 0.19 -6.28 -7.90
C GLY A 62 -1.10 -5.53 -8.22
N GLY A 63 -2.12 -5.69 -7.42
CA GLY A 63 -3.35 -4.89 -7.42
C GLY A 63 -3.43 -3.98 -6.18
N ASP A 64 -4.54 -3.24 -6.05
CA ASP A 64 -4.78 -2.32 -4.92
C ASP A 64 -4.58 -2.98 -3.56
N GLY A 65 -5.02 -4.24 -3.39
CA GLY A 65 -4.82 -5.01 -2.17
C GLY A 65 -3.35 -5.28 -1.83
N THR A 66 -2.45 -5.37 -2.83
CA THR A 66 -1.02 -5.51 -2.61
C THR A 66 -0.44 -4.22 -2.02
N LEU A 67 -0.78 -3.07 -2.59
CA LEU A 67 -0.31 -1.78 -2.12
C LEU A 67 -0.86 -1.45 -0.73
N THR A 68 -2.15 -1.60 -0.52
CA THR A 68 -2.77 -1.29 0.79
C THR A 68 -2.24 -2.17 1.91
N SER A 69 -1.88 -3.43 1.60
CA SER A 69 -1.33 -4.37 2.58
C SER A 69 0.07 -4.00 3.09
N ILE A 70 0.84 -3.21 2.35
CA ILE A 70 2.19 -2.76 2.75
C ILE A 70 2.24 -1.28 3.16
N ALA A 71 1.21 -0.51 2.81
CA ALA A 71 1.18 0.93 3.01
C ALA A 71 1.40 1.37 4.47
N HIS A 72 1.05 0.51 5.43
CA HIS A 72 1.28 0.76 6.86
C HIS A 72 2.75 0.68 7.28
N SER A 73 3.60 0.02 6.48
CA SER A 73 5.03 -0.16 6.76
C SER A 73 5.92 0.88 6.09
N VAL A 74 5.44 1.52 5.03
CA VAL A 74 6.17 2.58 4.32
C VAL A 74 6.14 3.86 5.14
N ASP A 75 7.26 4.58 5.22
CA ASP A 75 7.34 5.87 5.90
C ASP A 75 6.60 6.97 5.12
N ASP A 76 6.72 8.22 5.57
CA ASP A 76 6.06 9.39 4.95
C ASP A 76 6.95 10.11 3.91
N LYS A 77 8.15 9.62 3.65
CA LYS A 77 9.14 10.25 2.77
C LYS A 77 9.40 9.44 1.51
N THR A 78 9.33 8.11 1.61
CA THR A 78 9.62 7.21 0.50
C THR A 78 8.47 7.21 -0.50
N PRO A 79 8.68 7.64 -1.76
CA PRO A 79 7.67 7.56 -2.80
C PRO A 79 7.34 6.10 -3.15
N VAL A 80 6.07 5.86 -3.46
CA VAL A 80 5.56 4.54 -3.84
C VAL A 80 4.96 4.61 -5.23
N MET A 81 5.40 3.74 -6.12
CA MET A 81 4.85 3.56 -7.47
C MET A 81 4.06 2.26 -7.54
N GLY A 82 2.77 2.34 -7.78
CA GLY A 82 1.92 1.18 -8.00
C GLY A 82 1.93 0.74 -9.46
N VAL A 83 2.17 -0.55 -9.70
CA VAL A 83 2.14 -1.19 -11.02
C VAL A 83 1.11 -2.29 -11.01
N ASN A 84 0.03 -2.12 -11.76
CA ASN A 84 -1.05 -3.11 -11.83
C ASN A 84 -0.62 -4.33 -12.65
N SER A 85 -0.33 -5.43 -11.98
CA SER A 85 0.14 -6.66 -12.63
C SER A 85 -0.96 -7.40 -13.41
N HIS A 86 -2.23 -7.10 -13.17
CA HIS A 86 -3.39 -7.69 -13.83
C HIS A 86 -4.50 -6.64 -13.96
N PRO A 87 -4.41 -5.71 -14.92
CA PRO A 87 -5.45 -4.71 -15.17
C PRO A 87 -6.77 -5.35 -15.58
N ARG A 88 -7.89 -4.79 -15.12
CA ARG A 88 -9.25 -5.24 -15.46
C ARG A 88 -9.69 -4.83 -16.87
N VAL A 89 -8.81 -4.86 -17.81
CA VAL A 89 -9.11 -4.52 -19.21
C VAL A 89 -9.48 -5.79 -19.97
N GLY A 90 -10.78 -6.03 -20.13
CA GLY A 90 -11.29 -7.22 -20.82
C GLY A 90 -11.25 -8.52 -19.97
N ASP A 91 -10.89 -8.42 -18.72
CA ASP A 91 -10.86 -9.53 -17.77
C ASP A 91 -11.53 -9.08 -16.45
N GLU A 92 -12.63 -9.76 -16.06
CA GLU A 92 -13.37 -9.43 -14.85
C GLU A 92 -12.62 -9.77 -13.55
N ASP A 93 -11.65 -10.69 -13.61
CA ASP A 93 -10.82 -11.10 -12.48
C ASP A 93 -9.67 -10.12 -12.21
N GLY A 94 -9.41 -9.18 -13.12
CA GLY A 94 -8.40 -8.16 -12.99
C GLY A 94 -8.68 -7.12 -11.90
N SER A 95 -7.64 -6.42 -11.45
CA SER A 95 -7.72 -5.31 -10.49
C SER A 95 -8.14 -4.01 -11.17
N TYR A 96 -8.96 -3.19 -10.50
CA TYR A 96 -9.26 -1.84 -10.96
C TYR A 96 -8.04 -0.93 -10.98
N GLY A 97 -7.06 -1.16 -10.11
CA GLY A 97 -5.84 -0.37 -10.06
C GLY A 97 -6.06 1.07 -9.58
N PHE A 98 -6.93 1.26 -8.59
CA PHE A 98 -7.24 2.58 -8.06
C PHE A 98 -6.01 3.34 -7.53
N TYR A 99 -5.08 2.60 -6.91
CA TYR A 99 -3.79 3.13 -6.44
C TYR A 99 -2.64 2.88 -7.41
N MET A 100 -2.90 2.23 -8.55
CA MET A 100 -1.88 1.85 -9.51
C MET A 100 -1.79 2.88 -10.63
N GLY A 101 -0.70 3.63 -10.66
CA GLY A 101 -0.46 4.64 -11.70
C GLY A 101 0.12 4.07 -12.99
N SER A 102 0.55 2.82 -12.99
CA SER A 102 1.23 2.15 -14.09
C SER A 102 0.76 0.71 -14.24
N ASP A 103 1.07 0.10 -15.38
CA ASP A 103 0.95 -1.33 -15.66
C ASP A 103 2.17 -1.78 -16.49
N PRO A 104 2.36 -3.09 -16.78
CA PRO A 104 3.53 -3.57 -17.52
C PRO A 104 3.73 -2.90 -18.87
N SER A 105 2.66 -2.46 -19.56
CA SER A 105 2.73 -1.88 -20.89
C SER A 105 3.36 -0.48 -20.93
N ASN A 106 3.24 0.31 -19.85
CA ASN A 106 3.77 1.67 -19.73
C ASN A 106 4.87 1.80 -18.65
N PHE A 107 5.15 0.72 -17.91
CA PHE A 107 6.10 0.71 -16.80
C PHE A 107 7.49 1.26 -17.17
N ALA A 108 8.01 0.93 -18.35
CA ALA A 108 9.34 1.36 -18.75
C ALA A 108 9.50 2.88 -18.82
N ASP A 109 8.47 3.58 -19.30
CA ASP A 109 8.47 5.04 -19.38
C ASP A 109 8.17 5.68 -18.02
N ASP A 110 7.23 5.09 -17.28
CA ASP A 110 6.80 5.60 -15.98
C ASP A 110 7.90 5.49 -14.91
N VAL A 111 8.62 4.36 -14.86
CA VAL A 111 9.73 4.20 -13.90
C VAL A 111 10.89 5.14 -14.22
N ARG A 112 11.20 5.37 -15.51
CA ARG A 112 12.20 6.37 -15.90
C ARG A 112 11.76 7.77 -15.49
N ALA A 113 10.49 8.11 -15.68
CA ALA A 113 9.96 9.39 -15.25
C ALA A 113 10.02 9.56 -13.72
N ALA A 114 9.79 8.49 -12.96
CA ALA A 114 9.90 8.50 -11.50
C ALA A 114 11.35 8.76 -11.04
N ILE A 115 12.30 8.00 -11.59
CA ILE A 115 13.75 8.14 -11.32
C ILE A 115 14.24 9.54 -11.71
N ASP A 116 13.80 10.09 -12.84
CA ASP A 116 14.19 11.43 -13.31
C ASP A 116 13.48 12.56 -12.52
N GLY A 117 12.63 12.26 -11.55
CA GLY A 117 11.85 13.26 -10.82
C GLY A 117 10.80 13.99 -11.66
N ARG A 118 10.40 13.41 -12.80
CA ARG A 118 9.39 13.96 -13.73
C ARG A 118 7.99 13.40 -13.50
N ALA A 119 7.86 12.35 -12.69
CA ALA A 119 6.57 11.78 -12.34
C ALA A 119 5.75 12.74 -11.47
N ILE A 120 4.43 12.71 -11.65
CA ILE A 120 3.51 13.45 -10.77
C ILE A 120 3.33 12.66 -9.48
N VAL A 121 3.72 13.27 -8.36
CA VAL A 121 3.58 12.66 -7.03
C VAL A 121 2.32 13.17 -6.34
N ASN A 122 1.45 12.26 -5.94
CA ASN A 122 0.27 12.56 -5.13
C ASN A 122 0.55 12.22 -3.66
N VAL A 123 0.27 13.16 -2.76
CA VAL A 123 0.37 12.93 -1.32
C VAL A 123 -0.98 12.44 -0.81
N LEU A 124 -1.00 11.23 -0.28
CA LEU A 124 -2.22 10.59 0.22
C LEU A 124 -2.24 10.61 1.76
N PRO A 125 -3.38 10.99 2.38
CA PRO A 125 -3.53 10.93 3.83
C PRO A 125 -3.66 9.48 4.30
N ARG A 126 -3.11 9.20 5.48
CA ARG A 126 -3.32 7.92 6.19
C ARG A 126 -3.95 8.19 7.55
N LEU A 127 -4.76 7.26 8.03
CA LEU A 127 -5.34 7.28 9.38
C LEU A 127 -4.42 6.57 10.36
N GLN A 128 -4.23 7.18 11.54
CA GLN A 128 -3.53 6.54 12.64
C GLN A 128 -4.36 6.69 13.91
N ALA A 129 -4.60 5.61 14.64
CA ALA A 129 -5.25 5.65 15.93
C ALA A 129 -4.21 5.73 17.06
N GLU A 130 -4.53 6.53 18.06
CA GLU A 130 -3.85 6.53 19.34
C GLU A 130 -4.84 5.99 20.39
N ILE A 131 -4.41 5.00 21.14
CA ILE A 131 -5.22 4.30 22.13
C ILE A 131 -4.63 4.58 23.50
N GLU A 132 -5.37 5.30 24.34
CA GLU A 132 -5.05 5.45 25.75
C GLU A 132 -5.77 4.34 26.53
N THR A 133 -5.00 3.52 27.23
CA THR A 133 -5.54 2.44 28.06
C THR A 133 -6.00 2.96 29.41
N THR A 134 -6.84 2.21 30.11
CA THR A 134 -7.28 2.55 31.48
C THR A 134 -6.14 2.59 32.47
N SER A 135 -4.99 2.01 32.18
CA SER A 135 -3.75 2.08 32.97
C SER A 135 -2.87 3.29 32.62
N GLY A 136 -3.31 4.14 31.67
CA GLY A 136 -2.56 5.33 31.23
C GLY A 136 -1.48 5.07 30.19
N ASN A 137 -1.38 3.84 29.64
CA ASN A 137 -0.46 3.57 28.56
C ASN A 137 -1.04 4.08 27.23
N VAL A 138 -0.18 4.69 26.42
CA VAL A 138 -0.52 5.15 25.07
C VAL A 138 0.07 4.20 24.04
N ILE A 139 -0.80 3.66 23.19
CA ILE A 139 -0.43 2.76 22.09
C ILE A 139 -0.84 3.43 20.77
N ARG A 140 0.07 3.51 19.81
CA ARG A 140 -0.21 3.97 18.45
C ARG A 140 -0.26 2.79 17.51
N CYS A 141 -1.34 2.68 16.73
CA CYS A 141 -1.40 1.69 15.66
C CYS A 141 -0.55 2.13 14.46
N ASP A 142 -0.25 1.21 13.57
CA ASP A 142 0.32 1.55 12.27
C ASP A 142 -0.67 2.35 11.43
N PRO A 143 -0.19 3.30 10.58
CA PRO A 143 -1.07 4.12 9.77
C PRO A 143 -1.75 3.31 8.66
N ALA A 144 -3.05 3.50 8.47
CA ALA A 144 -3.85 2.84 7.44
C ALA A 144 -4.13 3.78 6.27
N LEU A 145 -4.00 3.27 5.04
CA LEU A 145 -4.30 4.02 3.83
C LEU A 145 -5.82 4.08 3.59
N ASN A 146 -6.54 2.99 3.78
CA ASN A 146 -7.98 2.91 3.58
C ASN A 146 -8.77 3.22 4.83
N ASP A 147 -8.67 2.35 5.85
CA ASP A 147 -9.56 2.39 7.01
C ASP A 147 -8.94 1.74 8.25
N LEU A 148 -9.57 2.03 9.40
CA LEU A 148 -9.29 1.44 10.70
C LEU A 148 -10.59 0.91 11.29
N LEU A 149 -10.61 -0.36 11.65
CA LEU A 149 -11.72 -1.00 12.34
C LEU A 149 -11.48 -1.01 13.86
N VAL A 150 -12.41 -0.46 14.61
CA VAL A 150 -12.49 -0.58 16.06
C VAL A 150 -13.62 -1.54 16.41
N ALA A 151 -13.29 -2.74 16.88
CA ALA A 151 -14.26 -3.78 17.16
C ALA A 151 -13.86 -4.64 18.34
N ASN A 152 -14.80 -5.47 18.84
CA ASN A 152 -14.47 -6.50 19.83
C ASN A 152 -13.52 -7.53 19.20
N THR A 153 -12.56 -8.01 19.98
CA THR A 153 -11.64 -9.08 19.54
C THR A 153 -12.36 -10.40 19.25
N HIS A 154 -13.53 -10.61 19.88
CA HIS A 154 -14.41 -11.74 19.61
C HIS A 154 -15.52 -11.31 18.63
N GLN A 155 -15.48 -11.79 17.40
CA GLN A 155 -16.39 -11.39 16.31
C GLN A 155 -17.88 -11.64 16.61
N TYR A 156 -18.21 -12.60 17.50
CA TYR A 156 -19.57 -12.91 17.92
C TYR A 156 -20.10 -12.01 19.05
N GLN A 157 -19.25 -11.15 19.63
CA GLN A 157 -19.64 -10.24 20.68
C GLN A 157 -19.81 -8.83 20.12
N PRO A 158 -20.89 -8.11 20.49
CA PRO A 158 -21.06 -6.73 20.07
C PRO A 158 -20.03 -5.82 20.74
N SER A 159 -19.58 -4.84 19.99
CA SER A 159 -18.76 -3.74 20.49
C SER A 159 -19.63 -2.69 21.17
N LYS A 160 -19.26 -2.28 22.38
CA LYS A 160 -19.88 -1.18 23.12
C LYS A 160 -18.88 -0.05 23.23
N TYR A 161 -19.23 1.10 22.70
CA TYR A 161 -18.33 2.24 22.69
C TYR A 161 -19.11 3.56 22.73
N ARG A 162 -18.43 4.64 23.10
CA ARG A 162 -18.95 5.99 23.10
C ARG A 162 -18.20 6.81 22.06
N ILE A 163 -18.94 7.50 21.21
CA ILE A 163 -18.37 8.42 20.22
C ILE A 163 -18.58 9.84 20.74
N GLN A 164 -17.48 10.60 20.79
CA GLN A 164 -17.49 12.02 21.09
C GLN A 164 -16.81 12.79 19.96
N ARG A 165 -17.53 13.64 19.24
CA ARG A 165 -17.00 14.45 18.16
C ARG A 165 -17.87 15.68 17.93
N GLY A 166 -17.27 16.88 17.93
CA GLY A 166 -17.93 18.13 17.51
C GLY A 166 -19.25 18.41 18.21
N GLY A 167 -19.35 18.13 19.54
CA GLY A 167 -20.57 18.28 20.32
C GLY A 167 -21.55 17.09 20.25
N ILE A 168 -21.24 16.08 19.45
CA ILE A 168 -21.97 14.80 19.44
C ILE A 168 -21.37 13.90 20.51
N ASP A 169 -22.22 13.35 21.37
CA ASP A 169 -21.88 12.38 22.38
C ASP A 169 -22.93 11.28 22.37
N SER A 170 -22.53 10.09 21.94
CA SER A 170 -23.47 8.97 21.82
C SER A 170 -22.84 7.63 22.16
N THR A 171 -23.62 6.79 22.85
CA THR A 171 -23.25 5.39 23.12
C THR A 171 -23.76 4.51 22.00
N GLN A 172 -22.89 3.66 21.47
CA GLN A 172 -23.16 2.78 20.38
C GLN A 172 -23.04 1.29 20.77
N HIS A 173 -23.82 0.46 20.10
CA HIS A 173 -23.85 -0.97 20.25
C HIS A 173 -23.91 -1.57 18.86
N SER A 174 -22.80 -2.12 18.36
CA SER A 174 -22.71 -2.61 16.99
C SER A 174 -21.62 -3.65 16.84
N SER A 175 -21.42 -4.19 15.65
CA SER A 175 -20.30 -5.09 15.36
C SER A 175 -18.93 -4.39 15.42
N GLY A 176 -18.90 -3.08 15.32
CA GLY A 176 -17.69 -2.24 15.38
C GLY A 176 -17.94 -0.88 14.76
N CYS A 177 -16.90 -0.05 14.74
CA CYS A 177 -16.88 1.25 14.09
C CYS A 177 -15.73 1.28 13.08
N LEU A 178 -16.04 1.62 11.83
CA LEU A 178 -15.07 1.78 10.77
C LEU A 178 -14.80 3.26 10.54
N PHE A 179 -13.52 3.62 10.59
CA PHE A 179 -13.05 4.96 10.24
C PHE A 179 -12.29 4.84 8.93
N SER A 180 -12.68 5.61 7.91
CA SER A 180 -12.03 5.57 6.61
C SER A 180 -11.41 6.92 6.23
N THR A 181 -10.34 6.88 5.43
CA THR A 181 -9.92 8.03 4.64
C THR A 181 -10.97 8.30 3.57
N PHE A 182 -10.88 9.46 2.90
CA PHE A 182 -11.74 9.74 1.75
C PHE A 182 -11.56 8.68 0.64
N LEU A 183 -10.33 8.23 0.42
CA LEU A 183 -10.01 7.22 -0.59
C LEU A 183 -10.45 5.80 -0.19
N GLY A 184 -10.50 5.53 1.11
CA GLY A 184 -10.94 4.23 1.64
C GLY A 184 -12.46 4.03 1.66
N GLN A 185 -13.24 5.07 1.30
CA GLN A 185 -14.69 4.93 1.20
C GLN A 185 -15.06 3.93 0.10
N GLY A 186 -15.71 2.85 0.47
CA GLY A 186 -16.08 1.78 -0.46
C GLY A 186 -15.05 0.66 -0.61
N ALA A 187 -13.95 0.68 0.14
CA ALA A 187 -12.98 -0.43 0.18
C ALA A 187 -13.57 -1.71 0.80
N TRP A 188 -14.65 -1.57 1.53
CA TRP A 188 -15.42 -2.67 2.17
C TRP A 188 -16.62 -3.03 1.29
#